data_440011abc75c9bc648576b7053f336b8
#
_entry.id   440011abc75c9bc648576b7053f336b8
#
_cell.length_a   1.000
_cell.length_b   1.000
_cell.length_c   1.000
_cell.angle_alpha   90.00
_cell.angle_beta   90.00
_cell.angle_gamma   90.00
#
_symmetry.space_group_name_H-M   'P 1'
#
loop_
_entity.id
_entity.type
_entity.pdbx_description
1 polymer ?
#
loop_
_entity_poly.entity_id
_entity_poly.type
_entity_poly.pdbx_seq_one_letter_code
_entity_poly.pdbx_strand_id
1 'polypeptide(L)'
;MLDRFKSIALEGYIKNKFPQYLENGDISVDLKVGDATCSIRATLAGETQPVSVDIAHFDVVDGENCKCLRITEVSSDRKWLNSVLNDILKNRNIKLPSFAADALSNQ
;
A
#
# COMPACT_ATOMS: atom_id res chain seq x y z
N MET A 1 11.66 9.97 -10.42
CA MET A 1 11.85 8.86 -11.37
C MET A 1 11.85 7.49 -10.72
N LEU A 2 12.70 7.29 -9.71
CA LEU A 2 12.72 6.00 -9.00
C LEU A 2 11.38 5.68 -8.33
N ASP A 3 10.69 6.70 -7.81
CA ASP A 3 9.39 6.50 -7.16
C ASP A 3 8.34 5.96 -8.13
N ARG A 4 8.40 6.36 -9.39
CA ARG A 4 7.47 5.86 -10.38
C ARG A 4 7.67 4.38 -10.66
N PHE A 5 8.91 3.94 -10.78
CA PHE A 5 9.21 2.51 -10.95
C PHE A 5 8.77 1.70 -9.74
N LYS A 6 9.02 2.23 -8.54
CA LYS A 6 8.61 1.58 -7.30
C LYS A 6 7.08 1.51 -7.20
N SER A 7 6.39 2.57 -7.61
CA SER A 7 4.93 2.60 -7.65
C SER A 7 4.38 1.54 -8.59
N ILE A 8 4.95 1.42 -9.79
CA ILE A 8 4.54 0.41 -10.77
C ILE A 8 4.78 -1.01 -10.23
N ALA A 9 5.90 -1.23 -9.55
CA ALA A 9 6.20 -2.51 -8.95
C ALA A 9 5.17 -2.89 -7.89
N LEU A 10 4.76 -1.92 -7.06
CA LEU A 10 3.74 -2.14 -6.04
C LEU A 10 2.37 -2.42 -6.66
N GLU A 11 2.01 -1.67 -7.72
CA GLU A 11 0.76 -1.94 -8.44
C GLU A 11 0.73 -3.37 -8.95
N GLY A 12 1.81 -3.81 -9.57
CA GLY A 12 1.92 -5.16 -10.09
C GLY A 12 1.81 -6.21 -8.98
N TYR A 13 2.46 -5.95 -7.85
CA TYR A 13 2.40 -6.85 -6.70
C TYR A 13 0.97 -6.98 -6.18
N ILE A 14 0.28 -5.85 -5.99
CA ILE A 14 -1.08 -5.85 -5.48
C ILE A 14 -2.04 -6.54 -6.46
N LYS A 15 -1.90 -6.25 -7.75
CA LYS A 15 -2.72 -6.90 -8.77
C LYS A 15 -2.54 -8.41 -8.79
N ASN A 16 -1.32 -8.87 -8.58
CA ASN A 16 -1.01 -10.29 -8.59
C ASN A 16 -1.45 -10.98 -7.30
N LYS A 17 -1.33 -10.30 -6.18
CA LYS A 17 -1.62 -10.87 -4.85
C LYS A 17 -3.11 -10.84 -4.51
N PHE A 18 -3.80 -9.78 -4.92
CA PHE A 18 -5.19 -9.53 -4.51
C PHE A 18 -6.11 -9.26 -5.70
N PRO A 19 -6.04 -10.06 -6.80
CA PRO A 19 -6.86 -9.77 -7.98
C PRO A 19 -8.36 -9.89 -7.69
N GLN A 20 -8.74 -10.73 -6.73
CA GLN A 20 -10.14 -10.97 -6.40
C GLN A 20 -10.81 -9.77 -5.73
N TYR A 21 -10.03 -8.82 -5.22
CA TYR A 21 -10.57 -7.63 -4.56
C TYR A 21 -10.64 -6.41 -5.48
N LEU A 22 -10.08 -6.52 -6.69
CA LEU A 22 -10.03 -5.42 -7.63
C LEU A 22 -10.95 -5.65 -8.81
N GLU A 23 -11.70 -4.62 -9.19
CA GLU A 23 -12.55 -4.67 -10.38
C GLU A 23 -11.65 -4.51 -11.60
N ASN A 24 -11.55 -5.57 -12.41
CA ASN A 24 -10.71 -5.60 -13.63
C ASN A 24 -9.25 -5.21 -13.39
N GLY A 25 -8.74 -5.41 -12.17
CA GLY A 25 -7.38 -5.05 -11.83
C GLY A 25 -7.13 -3.55 -11.78
N ASP A 26 -8.19 -2.75 -11.60
CA ASP A 26 -8.09 -1.30 -11.59
C ASP A 26 -7.45 -0.78 -10.31
N ILE A 27 -6.17 -0.41 -10.39
CA ILE A 27 -5.43 0.15 -9.27
C ILE A 27 -4.36 1.10 -9.77
N SER A 28 -4.13 2.14 -9.01
CA SER A 28 -3.09 3.12 -9.25
C SER A 28 -2.36 3.41 -7.94
N VAL A 29 -1.05 3.39 -7.96
CA VAL A 29 -0.23 3.64 -6.78
C VAL A 29 0.70 4.81 -7.04
N ASP A 30 0.74 5.75 -6.10
CA ASP A 30 1.68 6.87 -6.14
C ASP A 30 2.51 6.83 -4.86
N LEU A 31 3.70 6.28 -4.96
CA LEU A 31 4.61 6.11 -3.84
C LEU A 31 5.66 7.21 -3.83
N LYS A 32 5.85 7.85 -2.69
CA LYS A 32 6.89 8.84 -2.48
C LYS A 32 7.75 8.40 -1.28
N VAL A 33 8.80 7.67 -1.57
CA VAL A 33 9.65 7.05 -0.54
C VAL A 33 10.31 8.11 0.33
N GLY A 34 10.80 9.19 -0.28
CA GLY A 34 11.44 10.27 0.47
C GLY A 34 10.54 10.93 1.50
N ASP A 35 9.24 11.01 1.21
CA ASP A 35 8.25 11.58 2.12
C ASP A 35 7.57 10.53 2.99
N ALA A 36 7.88 9.27 2.78
CA ALA A 36 7.25 8.13 3.45
C ALA A 36 5.72 8.17 3.30
N THR A 37 5.25 8.47 2.07
CA THR A 37 3.83 8.53 1.75
C THR A 37 3.50 7.62 0.56
N CYS A 38 2.27 7.15 0.53
CA CYS A 38 1.78 6.33 -0.57
C CYS A 38 0.30 6.57 -0.74
N SER A 39 -0.10 6.93 -1.95
CA SER A 39 -1.52 7.11 -2.29
C SER A 39 -1.93 5.98 -3.21
N ILE A 40 -3.01 5.32 -2.88
CA ILE A 40 -3.54 4.21 -3.67
C ILE A 40 -4.96 4.55 -4.08
N ARG A 41 -5.24 4.38 -5.36
CA ARG A 41 -6.59 4.54 -5.88
C ARG A 41 -6.97 3.25 -6.59
N ALA A 42 -8.08 2.66 -6.21
CA ALA A 42 -8.49 1.37 -6.73
C ALA A 42 -10.01 1.27 -6.80
N THR A 43 -10.50 0.55 -7.80
CA THR A 43 -11.91 0.17 -7.84
C THR A 43 -12.02 -1.23 -7.28
N LEU A 44 -12.74 -1.36 -6.19
CA LEU A 44 -12.90 -2.65 -5.52
C LEU A 44 -13.97 -3.48 -6.24
N ALA A 45 -13.82 -4.80 -6.17
CA ALA A 45 -14.74 -5.72 -6.83
C ALA A 45 -16.18 -5.46 -6.38
N GLY A 46 -17.08 -5.30 -7.34
CA GLY A 46 -18.48 -5.00 -7.06
C GLY A 46 -18.79 -3.52 -6.92
N GLU A 47 -17.78 -2.66 -6.95
CA GLU A 47 -17.96 -1.22 -6.85
C GLU A 47 -17.84 -0.56 -8.21
N THR A 48 -18.51 0.56 -8.40
CA THR A 48 -18.45 1.33 -9.66
C THR A 48 -17.57 2.57 -9.54
N GLN A 49 -17.31 3.00 -8.31
CA GLN A 49 -16.49 4.18 -8.04
C GLN A 49 -15.18 3.77 -7.39
N PRO A 50 -14.06 4.39 -7.77
CA PRO A 50 -12.79 4.09 -7.12
C PRO A 50 -12.77 4.59 -5.69
N VAL A 51 -11.97 3.93 -4.85
CA VAL A 51 -11.71 4.38 -3.50
C VAL A 51 -10.27 4.87 -3.43
N SER A 52 -10.01 5.82 -2.56
CA SER A 52 -8.67 6.35 -2.33
C SER A 52 -8.20 5.97 -0.94
N VAL A 53 -6.96 5.52 -0.85
CA VAL A 53 -6.30 5.22 0.41
C VAL A 53 -5.01 6.01 0.46
N ASP A 54 -4.83 6.78 1.51
CA ASP A 54 -3.61 7.57 1.70
C ASP A 54 -2.87 7.03 2.91
N ILE A 55 -1.63 6.64 2.68
CA ILE A 55 -0.74 6.19 3.73
C ILE A 55 0.30 7.28 3.95
N ALA A 56 0.30 7.85 5.14
CA ALA A 56 1.29 8.81 5.56
C ALA A 56 2.11 8.16 6.66
N HIS A 57 3.40 8.36 6.66
CA HIS A 57 4.31 7.84 7.69
C HIS A 57 4.31 6.32 7.77
N PHE A 58 5.00 5.70 6.82
CA PHE A 58 5.31 4.29 6.90
C PHE A 58 6.81 4.11 7.10
N ASP A 59 7.20 2.98 7.68
CA ASP A 59 8.59 2.60 7.86
C ASP A 59 8.78 1.14 7.48
N VAL A 60 9.97 0.83 6.96
CA VAL A 60 10.37 -0.55 6.77
C VAL A 60 11.22 -0.93 7.96
N VAL A 61 10.78 -1.92 8.73
CA VAL A 61 11.44 -2.34 9.95
C VAL A 61 11.88 -3.81 9.83
N ASP A 62 12.89 -4.18 10.61
CA ASP A 62 13.38 -5.55 10.61
C ASP A 62 12.47 -6.43 11.47
N GLY A 63 11.99 -7.53 10.88
CA GLY A 63 11.27 -8.56 11.60
C GLY A 63 12.13 -9.81 11.68
N GLU A 64 11.57 -10.89 12.20
CA GLU A 64 12.26 -12.18 12.24
C GLU A 64 12.39 -12.74 10.83
N ASN A 65 13.63 -12.80 10.34
CA ASN A 65 13.96 -13.34 9.02
C ASN A 65 13.31 -12.63 7.85
N CYS A 66 12.81 -11.39 8.05
CA CYS A 66 12.17 -10.66 6.98
C CYS A 66 12.12 -9.17 7.29
N LYS A 67 11.81 -8.38 6.27
CA LYS A 67 11.48 -6.98 6.45
C LYS A 67 9.97 -6.83 6.58
N CYS A 68 9.55 -5.88 7.37
CA CYS A 68 8.13 -5.61 7.59
C CYS A 68 7.82 -4.14 7.32
N LEU A 69 6.61 -3.88 6.87
CA LEU A 69 6.09 -2.53 6.70
C LEU A 69 5.30 -2.17 7.95
N ARG A 70 5.61 -1.02 8.51
CA ARG A 70 4.84 -0.48 9.63
C ARG A 70 4.20 0.83 9.22
N ILE A 71 2.88 0.89 9.28
CA ILE A 71 2.11 2.07 8.90
C ILE A 71 1.61 2.74 10.15
N THR A 72 1.92 4.03 10.32
CA THR A 72 1.49 4.80 11.49
C THR A 72 0.29 5.68 11.20
N GLU A 73 0.09 6.08 9.94
CA GLU A 73 -1.08 6.84 9.55
C GLU A 73 -1.65 6.32 8.24
N VAL A 74 -2.92 6.01 8.24
CA VAL A 74 -3.65 5.58 7.04
C VAL A 74 -5.05 6.17 7.08
N SER A 75 -5.51 6.62 5.93
CA SER A 75 -6.86 7.19 5.81
C SER A 75 -7.44 6.83 4.45
N SER A 76 -8.76 6.94 4.35
CA SER A 76 -9.49 6.66 3.12
C SER A 76 -10.61 7.67 2.96
N ASP A 77 -11.07 7.84 1.72
CA ASP A 77 -12.23 8.68 1.42
C ASP A 77 -13.56 7.99 1.78
N ARG A 78 -13.52 6.70 2.13
CA ARG A 78 -14.69 5.94 2.58
C ARG A 78 -14.60 5.73 4.09
N LYS A 79 -15.66 6.14 4.79
CA LYS A 79 -15.70 6.07 6.24
C LYS A 79 -15.51 4.65 6.77
N TRP A 80 -16.23 3.70 6.19
CA TRP A 80 -16.14 2.31 6.62
C TRP A 80 -14.74 1.72 6.35
N LEU A 81 -14.17 2.08 5.19
CA LEU A 81 -12.85 1.59 4.82
C LEU A 81 -11.76 2.20 5.73
N ASN A 82 -11.93 3.47 6.07
CA ASN A 82 -11.04 4.15 6.98
C ASN A 82 -10.96 3.41 8.34
N SER A 83 -12.12 3.02 8.87
CA SER A 83 -12.18 2.26 10.13
C SER A 83 -11.49 0.91 10.01
N VAL A 84 -11.76 0.18 8.93
CA VAL A 84 -11.16 -1.14 8.69
C VAL A 84 -9.64 -1.02 8.58
N LEU A 85 -9.16 -0.05 7.80
CA LEU A 85 -7.73 0.13 7.59
C LEU A 85 -7.01 0.49 8.89
N ASN A 86 -7.61 1.35 9.70
CA ASN A 86 -7.02 1.70 11.00
C ASN A 86 -6.96 0.51 11.95
N ASP A 87 -7.97 -0.35 11.91
CA ASP A 87 -8.00 -1.54 12.75
C ASP A 87 -6.98 -2.60 12.29
N ILE A 88 -6.81 -2.75 10.99
CA ILE A 88 -6.00 -3.83 10.43
C ILE A 88 -4.56 -3.42 10.21
N LEU A 89 -4.31 -2.21 9.72
CA LEU A 89 -2.99 -1.80 9.27
C LEU A 89 -2.22 -0.91 10.23
N LYS A 90 -2.92 -0.06 10.97
CA LYS A 90 -2.25 0.94 11.80
C LYS A 90 -1.45 0.27 12.92
N ASN A 91 -0.16 0.64 13.00
CA ASN A 91 0.77 0.15 14.03
C ASN A 91 0.98 -1.36 14.01
N ARG A 92 0.74 -2.00 12.87
CA ARG A 92 1.02 -3.42 12.70
C ARG A 92 2.20 -3.62 11.77
N ASN A 93 2.95 -4.68 12.02
CA ASN A 93 4.06 -5.07 11.15
C ASN A 93 3.52 -5.99 10.07
N ILE A 94 3.63 -5.54 8.81
CA ILE A 94 3.14 -6.30 7.66
C ILE A 94 4.35 -6.89 6.96
N LYS A 95 4.39 -8.21 6.86
CA LYS A 95 5.51 -8.92 6.25
C LYS A 95 5.61 -8.56 4.76
N LEU A 96 6.83 -8.21 4.32
CA LEU A 96 7.08 -7.81 2.94
C LEU A 96 7.97 -8.83 2.23
N PRO A 97 7.70 -9.12 0.95
CA PRO A 97 8.69 -9.81 0.13
C PRO A 97 9.89 -8.90 -0.09
N SER A 98 11.05 -9.47 -0.40
CA SER A 98 12.29 -8.69 -0.49
C SER A 98 12.23 -7.56 -1.52
N PHE A 99 11.60 -7.79 -2.69
CA PHE A 99 11.52 -6.72 -3.69
C PHE A 99 10.69 -5.53 -3.20
N ALA A 100 9.61 -5.80 -2.45
CA ALA A 100 8.76 -4.75 -1.91
C ALA A 100 9.48 -3.99 -0.79
N ALA A 101 10.22 -4.70 0.04
CA ALA A 101 11.03 -4.08 1.09
C ALA A 101 12.08 -3.13 0.48
N ASP A 102 12.75 -3.59 -0.58
CA ASP A 102 13.73 -2.76 -1.28
C ASP A 102 13.09 -1.54 -1.93
N ALA A 103 11.91 -1.72 -2.51
CA ALA A 103 11.17 -0.62 -3.14
C ALA A 103 10.75 0.45 -2.14
N LEU A 104 10.36 0.04 -0.93
CA LEU A 104 9.89 0.96 0.10
C LEU A 104 11.02 1.54 0.95
N SER A 105 12.19 0.93 0.92
CA SER A 105 13.37 1.47 1.60
C SER A 105 13.87 2.71 0.89
N ASN A 106 14.35 3.66 1.66
CA ASN A 106 14.90 4.91 1.14
C ASN A 106 16.39 4.74 0.84
N GLN A 107 16.71 3.80 -0.05
CA GLN A 107 18.09 3.53 -0.44
C GLN A 107 18.22 3.47 -1.94
#